data_2df8b29164795755685f5ea4ce0d6878
#
_entry.id   2df8b29164795755685f5ea4ce0d6878
#
_cell.length_a   1.000
_cell.length_b   1.000
_cell.length_c   1.000
_cell.angle_alpha   90.00
_cell.angle_beta   90.00
_cell.angle_gamma   90.00
#
_symmetry.space_group_name_H-M   'P 1'
#
loop_
_entity.id
_entity.type
_entity.pdbx_description
1 polymer ?
#
loop_
_entity_poly.entity_id
_entity_poly.type
_entity_poly.pdbx_seq_one_letter_code
_entity_poly.pdbx_strand_id
1 'polypeptide(L)' 'MGKHHKKLLNNLEKLRKSARLTQQELSESAGVSRVSINGIENGVYVPSTVLALKIANTLKCDVEDVFKLP' A
#
# COMPACT_ATOMS: atom_id res chain seq x y z
N MET A 1 22.78 -11.63 4.28
CA MET A 1 22.29 -11.45 4.28
C MET A 1 21.03 -11.28 4.48
N GLY A 2 20.42 -11.28 4.17
CA GLY A 2 19.02 -11.07 4.13
C GLY A 2 18.25 -11.12 5.41
N LYS A 3 18.81 -11.62 6.40
CA LYS A 3 18.14 -11.72 7.69
C LYS A 3 17.86 -10.36 8.31
N HIS A 4 18.45 -9.33 7.79
CA HIS A 4 18.23 -7.97 8.27
C HIS A 4 17.42 -7.17 7.27
N HIS A 5 16.27 -7.70 6.91
CA HIS A 5 15.37 -7.01 6.02
C HIS A 5 14.87 -5.74 6.69
N LYS A 6 15.11 -4.63 6.07
CA LYS A 6 14.50 -3.40 6.52
C LYS A 6 13.06 -3.40 6.05
N LYS A 7 12.23 -2.73 6.79
CA LYS A 7 10.83 -2.62 6.42
C LYS A 7 10.70 -1.86 5.11
N LEU A 8 9.76 -2.32 4.30
CA LEU A 8 9.40 -1.60 3.10
C LEU A 8 8.83 -0.25 3.48
N LEU A 9 9.33 0.80 2.85
CA LEU A 9 8.77 2.13 3.05
C LEU A 9 7.53 2.26 2.18
N ASN A 10 6.52 2.99 2.67
CA ASN A 10 5.35 3.23 1.86
C ASN A 10 4.78 4.62 2.08
N ASN A 11 4.16 5.13 1.02
CA ASN A 11 3.45 6.40 1.02
C ASN A 11 1.95 6.17 0.88
N LEU A 12 1.47 4.99 1.24
CA LEU A 12 0.08 4.61 0.95
C LEU A 12 -0.91 5.57 1.60
N GLU A 13 -0.74 5.84 2.88
CA GLU A 13 -1.66 6.72 3.57
C GLU A 13 -1.68 8.11 2.94
N LYS A 14 -0.50 8.64 2.63
CA LYS A 14 -0.38 9.96 2.01
C LYS A 14 -1.08 10.01 0.66
N LEU A 15 -0.83 9.04 -0.19
CA LEU A 15 -1.42 8.99 -1.51
C LEU A 15 -2.93 8.76 -1.45
N ARG A 16 -3.36 7.91 -0.51
CA ARG A 16 -4.77 7.65 -0.30
C ARG A 16 -5.50 8.94 0.10
N LYS A 17 -4.94 9.67 1.04
CA LYS A 17 -5.54 10.92 1.52
C LYS A 17 -5.53 11.99 0.43
N SER A 18 -4.46 12.03 -0.37
CA SER A 18 -4.41 12.95 -1.51
C SER A 18 -5.51 12.65 -2.53
N ALA A 19 -5.87 11.39 -2.66
CA ALA A 19 -6.96 10.97 -3.54
C ALA A 19 -8.33 11.11 -2.86
N ARG A 20 -8.36 11.58 -1.61
CA ARG A 20 -9.59 11.79 -0.84
C ARG A 20 -10.37 10.51 -0.61
N LEU A 21 -9.65 9.42 -0.35
CA LEU A 21 -10.26 8.11 -0.09
C LEU A 21 -10.05 7.72 1.36
N THR A 22 -11.09 7.15 1.96
CA THR A 22 -10.92 6.48 3.25
C THR A 22 -10.27 5.12 3.00
N GLN A 23 -9.81 4.47 4.06
CA GLN A 23 -9.29 3.11 3.94
C GLN A 23 -10.35 2.18 3.37
N GLN A 24 -11.60 2.34 3.80
CA GLN A 24 -12.68 1.50 3.30
C GLN A 24 -12.93 1.74 1.82
N GLU A 25 -12.94 2.98 1.39
CA GLU A 25 -13.15 3.31 -0.02
C GLU A 25 -12.03 2.77 -0.89
N LEU A 26 -10.79 2.90 -0.45
CA LEU A 26 -9.67 2.34 -1.19
C LEU A 26 -9.77 0.83 -1.26
N SER A 27 -10.13 0.18 -0.15
CA SER A 27 -10.24 -1.27 -0.11
C SER A 27 -11.30 -1.76 -1.12
N GLU A 28 -12.42 -1.08 -1.16
CA GLU A 28 -13.50 -1.44 -2.09
C GLU A 28 -13.07 -1.24 -3.54
N SER A 29 -12.44 -0.12 -3.83
CA SER A 29 -11.99 0.19 -5.20
C SER A 29 -10.89 -0.73 -5.66
N ALA A 30 -9.98 -1.09 -4.79
CA ALA A 30 -8.85 -1.95 -5.14
C ALA A 30 -9.19 -3.44 -5.08
N GLY A 31 -10.30 -3.80 -4.47
CA GLY A 31 -10.66 -5.20 -4.30
C GLY A 31 -9.79 -5.90 -3.27
N VAL A 32 -9.42 -5.19 -2.20
CA VAL A 32 -8.62 -5.75 -1.12
C VAL A 32 -9.32 -5.43 0.21
N SER A 33 -8.94 -6.11 1.28
CA SER A 33 -9.60 -5.88 2.56
C SER A 33 -9.11 -4.58 3.20
N ARG A 34 -9.99 -3.95 3.99
CA ARG A 34 -9.61 -2.77 4.74
C ARG A 34 -8.51 -3.09 5.76
N VAL A 35 -8.57 -4.29 6.32
CA VAL A 35 -7.54 -4.73 7.27
C VAL A 35 -6.17 -4.77 6.58
N SER A 36 -6.13 -5.20 5.33
CA SER A 36 -4.89 -5.20 4.55
C SER A 36 -4.38 -3.77 4.33
N ILE A 37 -5.25 -2.85 3.95
CA ILE A 37 -4.87 -1.46 3.75
C ILE A 37 -4.30 -0.88 5.05
N ASN A 38 -5.00 -1.09 6.15
CA ASN A 38 -4.56 -0.60 7.45
C ASN A 38 -3.20 -1.18 7.85
N GLY A 39 -3.03 -2.49 7.68
CA GLY A 39 -1.78 -3.16 8.04
C GLY A 39 -0.61 -2.66 7.22
N ILE A 40 -0.82 -2.42 5.93
CA ILE A 40 0.24 -1.91 5.06
C ILE A 40 0.61 -0.48 5.48
N GLU A 41 -0.38 0.38 5.68
CA GLU A 41 -0.13 1.77 6.06
C GLU A 41 0.66 1.86 7.36
N ASN A 42 0.39 0.97 8.29
CA ASN A 42 1.05 0.97 9.59
C ASN A 42 2.35 0.16 9.61
N GLY A 43 2.78 -0.35 8.46
CA GLY A 43 4.03 -1.10 8.39
C GLY A 43 3.96 -2.45 9.07
N VAL A 44 2.75 -2.98 9.28
CA VAL A 44 2.58 -4.26 9.97
C VAL A 44 2.92 -5.43 9.06
N TYR A 45 2.61 -5.31 7.78
CA TYR A 45 3.01 -6.35 6.84
C TYR A 45 3.28 -5.78 5.44
N VAL A 46 3.98 -6.59 4.65
CA VAL A 46 4.37 -6.26 3.28
C VAL A 46 3.34 -6.89 2.35
N PRO A 47 2.77 -6.13 1.40
CA PRO A 47 1.78 -6.68 0.50
C PRO A 47 2.41 -7.66 -0.50
N SER A 48 1.59 -8.58 -0.99
CA SER A 48 1.98 -9.39 -2.13
C SER A 48 2.14 -8.50 -3.36
N THR A 49 2.80 -9.02 -4.37
CA THR A 49 2.95 -8.29 -5.63
C THR A 49 1.59 -7.93 -6.22
N VAL A 50 0.65 -8.88 -6.21
CA VAL A 50 -0.69 -8.64 -6.74
C VAL A 50 -1.38 -7.53 -5.97
N LEU A 51 -1.30 -7.57 -4.64
CA LEU A 51 -1.94 -6.56 -3.81
C LEU A 51 -1.32 -5.17 -4.06
N ALA A 52 0.00 -5.11 -4.15
CA ALA A 52 0.70 -3.86 -4.41
C ALA A 52 0.29 -3.25 -5.75
N LEU A 53 0.18 -4.09 -6.79
CA LEU A 53 -0.22 -3.63 -8.11
C LEU A 53 -1.67 -3.15 -8.13
N LYS A 54 -2.57 -3.84 -7.43
CA LYS A 54 -3.96 -3.42 -7.33
C LYS A 54 -4.08 -2.04 -6.67
N ILE A 55 -3.35 -1.85 -5.60
CA ILE A 55 -3.36 -0.57 -4.88
C ILE A 55 -2.84 0.56 -5.76
N ALA A 56 -1.68 0.36 -6.38
CA ALA A 56 -1.08 1.38 -7.23
C ALA A 56 -1.97 1.72 -8.42
N ASN A 57 -2.57 0.69 -9.03
CA ASN A 57 -3.47 0.89 -10.15
C ASN A 57 -4.69 1.71 -9.75
N THR A 58 -5.25 1.44 -8.58
CA THR A 58 -6.41 2.18 -8.07
C THR A 58 -6.05 3.64 -7.83
N LEU A 59 -4.86 3.89 -7.32
CA LEU A 59 -4.38 5.25 -7.06
C LEU A 59 -3.82 5.93 -8.31
N LYS A 60 -3.81 5.23 -9.44
CA LYS A 60 -3.36 5.74 -10.73
C LYS A 60 -1.92 6.24 -10.67
N CYS A 61 -1.07 5.45 -10.05
CA CYS A 61 0.36 5.76 -9.94
C CYS A 61 1.17 4.48 -10.10
N ASP A 62 2.48 4.63 -10.16
CA ASP A 62 3.37 3.49 -10.24
C ASP A 62 3.53 2.86 -8.87
N VAL A 63 3.83 1.57 -8.84
CA VAL A 63 4.03 0.86 -7.58
C VAL A 63 5.18 1.49 -6.79
N GLU A 64 6.19 2.01 -7.49
CA GLU A 64 7.32 2.68 -6.83
C GLU A 64 6.95 4.02 -6.21
N ASP A 65 5.82 4.60 -6.58
CA ASP A 65 5.33 5.81 -5.92
C ASP A 65 4.73 5.46 -4.56
N VAL A 66 4.22 4.26 -4.42
CA VAL A 66 3.59 3.79 -3.19
C VAL A 66 4.60 3.12 -2.27
N PHE A 67 5.44 2.26 -2.82
CA PHE A 67 6.35 1.42 -2.04
C PHE A 67 7.79 1.66 -2.48
N LYS A 68 8.69 1.74 -1.51
CA LYS A 68 10.09 1.98 -1.77
C LYS A 68 10.95 1.10 -0.88
N LEU A 69 12.09 0.71 -1.41
CA LEU A 69 13.10 0.07 -0.59
C LEU A 69 13.77 1.14 0.28
N PRO A 70 14.12 0.77 1.51
CA PRO A 70 14.80 1.71 2.41
C PRO A 70 16.19 2.07 1.91
#